data_f6e052b079762f5db31d00cac5195bde
#
_entry.id   f6e052b079762f5db31d00cac5195bde
#
_cell.length_a   1.000
_cell.length_b   1.000
_cell.length_c   1.000
_cell.angle_alpha   90.00
_cell.angle_beta   90.00
_cell.angle_gamma   90.00
#
_symmetry.space_group_name_H-M   'P 1'
#
loop_
_entity.id
_entity.type
_entity.pdbx_description
1 polymer ?
#
loop_
_entity_poly.entity_id
_entity_poly.type
_entity_poly.pdbx_seq_one_letter_code
_entity_poly.pdbx_strand_id
1 'polypeptide(L)'
;MTLQNRVDPSGRLFANPSKAATLMGNRGCLHDGNKNVVRERTSLKRWISCTLEPRFGDRTPMQRGWYTEPFFLDEATALAAGHRPCPQCRREAYRRFTAAWLAAGLSDTVSAVAMD
;
A
#
# COMPACT_ATOMS: atom_id res chain seq x y z
N MET A 1 14.21 16.46 -5.75
CA MET A 1 14.60 15.25 -5.03
C MET A 1 13.55 14.16 -5.23
N THR A 2 13.99 12.96 -5.55
CA THR A 2 13.08 11.85 -5.76
C THR A 2 12.82 11.15 -4.42
N LEU A 3 11.56 11.02 -4.04
CA LEU A 3 11.17 10.38 -2.79
C LEU A 3 11.33 8.86 -2.88
N GLN A 4 11.71 8.24 -1.77
CA GLN A 4 11.86 6.79 -1.67
C GLN A 4 10.50 6.16 -1.32
N ASN A 5 9.54 6.28 -2.22
CA ASN A 5 8.18 5.81 -1.99
C ASN A 5 7.61 4.98 -3.13
N ARG A 6 8.47 4.34 -3.92
CA ARG A 6 8.03 3.30 -4.86
C ARG A 6 8.25 1.95 -4.22
N VAL A 7 7.41 0.98 -4.53
CA VAL A 7 7.48 -0.35 -3.92
C VAL A 7 7.66 -1.40 -5.00
N ASP A 8 8.65 -2.26 -4.85
CA ASP A 8 8.87 -3.38 -5.75
C ASP A 8 8.06 -4.62 -5.29
N PRO A 9 8.01 -5.70 -6.12
CA PRO A 9 7.23 -6.88 -5.75
C PRO A 9 7.69 -7.58 -4.46
N SER A 10 8.93 -7.36 -4.01
CA SER A 10 9.40 -7.91 -2.74
C SER A 10 8.98 -7.07 -1.54
N GLY A 11 8.34 -5.93 -1.76
CA GLY A 11 7.88 -5.03 -0.71
C GLY A 11 8.88 -3.96 -0.30
N ARG A 12 10.01 -3.86 -0.97
CA ARG A 12 11.02 -2.87 -0.65
C ARG A 12 10.70 -1.51 -1.22
N LEU A 13 11.01 -0.48 -0.45
CA LEU A 13 10.85 0.90 -0.85
C LEU A 13 12.08 1.39 -1.60
N PHE A 14 11.88 2.02 -2.75
CA PHE A 14 12.96 2.58 -3.55
C PHE A 14 12.55 3.90 -4.17
N ALA A 15 13.54 4.66 -4.64
CA ALA A 15 13.31 5.95 -5.30
C ALA A 15 13.36 5.77 -6.81
N ASN A 16 12.35 6.31 -7.50
CA ASN A 16 12.30 6.28 -8.96
C ASN A 16 11.47 7.46 -9.45
N PRO A 17 11.96 8.27 -10.41
CA PRO A 17 11.25 9.44 -10.88
C PRO A 17 10.07 9.12 -11.81
N SER A 18 9.89 7.87 -12.22
CA SER A 18 8.80 7.47 -13.10
C SER A 18 7.44 7.78 -12.48
N LYS A 19 6.51 8.23 -13.31
CA LYS A 19 5.12 8.47 -12.92
C LYS A 19 4.17 7.38 -13.42
N ALA A 20 4.72 6.21 -13.71
CA ALA A 20 3.93 5.11 -14.26
C ALA A 20 3.09 4.36 -13.21
N ALA A 21 3.23 4.69 -11.93
CA ALA A 21 2.45 4.05 -10.86
C ALA A 21 0.95 4.23 -11.06
N THR A 22 0.17 3.16 -10.83
CA THR A 22 -1.28 3.18 -11.00
C THR A 22 -2.04 3.05 -9.68
N LEU A 23 -1.38 2.66 -8.60
CA LEU A 23 -1.98 2.51 -7.28
C LEU A 23 -1.08 3.14 -6.22
N MET A 24 -1.70 3.53 -5.12
CA MET A 24 -0.98 3.96 -3.92
C MET A 24 -1.42 3.11 -2.74
N GLY A 25 -0.64 3.14 -1.66
CA GLY A 25 -0.98 2.34 -0.51
C GLY A 25 -0.69 3.02 0.82
N ASN A 26 -0.80 2.23 1.87
CA ASN A 26 -0.55 2.68 3.23
C ASN A 26 -0.09 1.48 4.06
N ARG A 27 1.05 1.60 4.71
CA ARG A 27 1.52 0.66 5.73
C ARG A 27 2.00 1.40 6.97
N GLY A 28 1.53 2.64 7.16
CA GLY A 28 1.87 3.48 8.29
C GLY A 28 2.91 4.54 7.94
N CYS A 29 3.36 5.26 8.95
CA CYS A 29 4.36 6.30 8.76
C CYS A 29 5.76 5.69 8.82
N LEU A 30 6.44 5.71 7.67
CA LEU A 30 7.76 5.10 7.48
C LEU A 30 8.88 6.13 7.36
N HIS A 31 8.53 7.42 7.32
CA HIS A 31 9.47 8.50 7.06
C HIS A 31 9.59 9.45 8.26
N ASP A 32 10.66 10.24 8.28
CA ASP A 32 10.87 11.30 9.26
C ASP A 32 10.40 12.66 8.73
N GLY A 33 10.62 13.72 9.49
CA GLY A 33 10.22 15.07 9.10
C GLY A 33 10.93 15.62 7.87
N ASN A 34 12.02 14.99 7.45
CA ASN A 34 12.80 15.38 6.26
C ASN A 34 12.49 14.48 5.06
N LYS A 35 11.44 13.67 5.15
CA LYS A 35 11.00 12.73 4.09
C LYS A 35 12.00 11.62 3.79
N ASN A 36 12.81 11.27 4.79
CA ASN A 36 13.72 10.13 4.69
C ASN A 36 13.03 8.89 5.27
N VAL A 37 13.10 7.77 4.54
CA VAL A 37 12.55 6.50 5.03
C VAL A 37 13.46 5.97 6.13
N VAL A 38 12.88 5.77 7.32
CA VAL A 38 13.62 5.33 8.51
C VAL A 38 13.18 3.96 9.00
N ARG A 39 12.13 3.37 8.40
CA ARG A 39 11.68 2.02 8.72
C ARG A 39 10.89 1.44 7.55
N GLU A 40 10.81 0.12 7.47
CA GLU A 40 10.09 -0.55 6.38
C GLU A 40 8.67 -0.93 6.75
N ARG A 41 8.35 -0.97 8.05
CA ARG A 41 7.01 -1.31 8.53
C ARG A 41 6.77 -0.69 9.90
N THR A 42 5.49 -0.59 10.24
CA THR A 42 5.02 -0.20 11.56
C THR A 42 4.20 -1.35 12.15
N SER A 43 3.54 -1.11 13.29
CA SER A 43 2.62 -2.11 13.87
C SER A 43 1.31 -2.24 13.07
N LEU A 44 1.10 -1.40 12.06
CA LEU A 44 -0.12 -1.44 11.24
C LEU A 44 -0.20 -2.77 10.48
N LYS A 45 -1.33 -3.47 10.65
CA LYS A 45 -1.60 -4.74 9.97
C LYS A 45 -2.32 -4.57 8.64
N ARG A 46 -3.01 -3.47 8.47
CA ARG A 46 -3.88 -3.22 7.34
C ARG A 46 -3.12 -2.57 6.19
N TRP A 47 -2.30 -3.34 5.52
CA TRP A 47 -1.59 -2.87 4.33
C TRP A 47 -2.53 -2.92 3.14
N ILE A 48 -2.87 -1.75 2.60
CA ILE A 48 -3.86 -1.62 1.54
C ILE A 48 -3.28 -0.97 0.30
N SER A 49 -3.93 -1.21 -0.84
CA SER A 49 -3.66 -0.53 -2.10
C SER A 49 -4.93 0.19 -2.55
N CYS A 50 -4.80 1.47 -2.87
CA CYS A 50 -5.90 2.36 -3.19
C CYS A 50 -5.77 2.91 -4.59
N THR A 51 -6.89 3.41 -5.15
CA THR A 51 -6.85 4.14 -6.41
C THR A 51 -6.16 5.49 -6.20
N LEU A 52 -5.53 5.99 -7.26
CA LEU A 52 -4.94 7.33 -7.22
C LEU A 52 -6.00 8.42 -7.29
N GLU A 53 -7.08 8.16 -7.99
CA GLU A 53 -8.16 9.10 -8.29
C GLU A 53 -9.25 9.08 -7.23
N PRO A 54 -9.90 10.21 -6.99
CA PRO A 54 -9.46 11.61 -7.22
C PRO A 54 -8.71 12.17 -6.01
N ARG A 55 -8.52 11.36 -5.00
CA ARG A 55 -8.07 11.78 -3.67
C ARG A 55 -6.68 12.33 -3.59
N PHE A 56 -5.84 11.94 -4.55
CA PHE A 56 -4.41 12.11 -4.38
C PHE A 56 -3.87 13.38 -5.03
N GLY A 57 -4.63 13.99 -5.94
CA GLY A 57 -4.14 15.09 -6.74
C GLY A 57 -3.64 16.30 -5.97
N ASP A 58 -4.24 16.56 -4.81
CA ASP A 58 -3.95 17.76 -4.01
C ASP A 58 -3.02 17.50 -2.82
N ARG A 59 -2.52 16.27 -2.68
CA ARG A 59 -1.71 15.92 -1.52
C ARG A 59 -0.23 15.92 -1.80
N THR A 60 0.54 16.49 -0.87
CA THR A 60 1.99 16.36 -0.86
C THR A 60 2.35 15.04 -0.18
N PRO A 61 3.08 14.13 -0.86
CA PRO A 61 3.48 12.86 -0.25
C PRO A 61 4.44 13.03 0.91
N MET A 62 4.37 12.08 1.86
CA MET A 62 5.32 11.97 2.97
C MET A 62 5.38 13.19 3.85
N GLN A 63 4.21 13.76 4.15
CA GLN A 63 4.11 14.88 5.08
C GLN A 63 4.45 14.45 6.50
N ARG A 64 5.05 15.37 7.26
CA ARG A 64 5.40 15.12 8.66
C ARG A 64 4.17 14.67 9.46
N GLY A 65 4.33 13.59 10.24
CA GLY A 65 3.25 13.07 11.09
C GLY A 65 2.13 12.38 10.33
N TRP A 66 2.27 12.21 9.02
CA TRP A 66 1.30 11.54 8.17
C TRP A 66 1.84 10.18 7.72
N TYR A 67 0.96 9.30 7.20
CA TYR A 67 1.45 8.03 6.68
C TYR A 67 2.30 8.25 5.43
N THR A 68 3.21 7.30 5.19
CA THR A 68 4.02 7.30 3.97
C THR A 68 3.18 6.71 2.83
N GLU A 69 3.07 7.42 1.72
CA GLU A 69 2.33 6.93 0.57
C GLU A 69 3.25 6.11 -0.34
N PRO A 70 3.21 4.77 -0.27
CA PRO A 70 3.91 3.95 -1.23
C PRO A 70 3.13 3.88 -2.53
N PHE A 71 3.83 3.86 -3.65
CA PHE A 71 3.23 3.78 -4.97
C PHE A 71 3.61 2.47 -5.64
N PHE A 72 2.65 1.84 -6.30
CA PHE A 72 2.82 0.56 -6.97
C PHE A 72 2.62 0.73 -8.47
N LEU A 73 3.44 0.03 -9.25
CA LEU A 73 3.30 0.03 -10.70
C LEU A 73 1.92 -0.49 -11.12
N ASP A 74 1.50 -1.61 -10.52
CA ASP A 74 0.24 -2.28 -10.85
C ASP A 74 -0.26 -3.11 -9.66
N GLU A 75 -1.43 -3.74 -9.84
CA GLU A 75 -2.03 -4.57 -8.80
C GLU A 75 -1.17 -5.79 -8.46
N ALA A 76 -0.56 -6.41 -9.45
CA ALA A 76 0.29 -7.59 -9.21
C ALA A 76 1.46 -7.23 -8.30
N THR A 77 2.09 -6.07 -8.51
CA THR A 77 3.16 -5.56 -7.67
C THR A 77 2.67 -5.32 -6.24
N ALA A 78 1.50 -4.69 -6.09
CA ALA A 78 0.93 -4.38 -4.78
C ALA A 78 0.63 -5.67 -4.00
N LEU A 79 0.00 -6.65 -4.64
CA LEU A 79 -0.31 -7.93 -4.02
C LEU A 79 0.96 -8.69 -3.62
N ALA A 80 1.95 -8.73 -4.50
CA ALA A 80 3.23 -9.39 -4.21
C ALA A 80 3.95 -8.74 -3.03
N ALA A 81 3.80 -7.42 -2.87
CA ALA A 81 4.40 -6.68 -1.78
C ALA A 81 3.61 -6.79 -0.45
N GLY A 82 2.50 -7.52 -0.44
CA GLY A 82 1.70 -7.75 0.76
C GLY A 82 0.56 -6.75 0.99
N HIS A 83 0.21 -5.95 -0.01
CA HIS A 83 -0.87 -4.97 0.09
C HIS A 83 -2.15 -5.54 -0.50
N ARG A 84 -3.23 -5.50 0.27
CA ARG A 84 -4.56 -5.95 -0.15
C ARG A 84 -5.34 -4.79 -0.76
N PRO A 85 -6.34 -5.06 -1.63
CA PRO A 85 -7.19 -3.98 -2.14
C PRO A 85 -7.91 -3.26 -1.00
N CYS A 86 -8.01 -1.94 -1.11
CA CYS A 86 -8.70 -1.13 -0.12
C CYS A 86 -10.20 -1.43 -0.14
N PRO A 87 -10.83 -1.74 1.02
CA PRO A 87 -12.26 -2.03 1.04
C PRO A 87 -13.15 -0.82 0.73
N GLN A 88 -12.64 0.38 0.81
CA GLN A 88 -13.41 1.59 0.54
C GLN A 88 -13.35 1.98 -0.94
N CYS A 89 -12.16 2.24 -1.47
CA CYS A 89 -12.04 2.75 -2.84
C CYS A 89 -11.91 1.64 -3.89
N ARG A 90 -11.60 0.41 -3.46
CA ARG A 90 -11.47 -0.74 -4.35
C ARG A 90 -12.33 -1.90 -3.85
N ARG A 91 -13.60 -1.63 -3.59
CA ARG A 91 -14.51 -2.57 -2.94
C ARG A 91 -14.66 -3.88 -3.69
N GLU A 92 -14.80 -3.83 -5.02
CA GLU A 92 -14.96 -5.02 -5.85
C GLU A 92 -13.70 -5.89 -5.79
N ALA A 93 -12.53 -5.29 -5.95
CA ALA A 93 -11.26 -6.00 -5.86
C ALA A 93 -11.06 -6.59 -4.46
N TYR A 94 -11.46 -5.87 -3.43
CA TYR A 94 -11.41 -6.36 -2.06
C TYR A 94 -12.29 -7.60 -1.88
N ARG A 95 -13.51 -7.56 -2.41
CA ARG A 95 -14.42 -8.72 -2.33
C ARG A 95 -13.86 -9.94 -3.03
N ARG A 96 -13.28 -9.76 -4.21
CA ARG A 96 -12.63 -10.85 -4.94
C ARG A 96 -11.44 -11.42 -4.16
N PHE A 97 -10.64 -10.55 -3.57
CA PHE A 97 -9.48 -10.96 -2.78
C PHE A 97 -9.92 -11.79 -1.56
N THR A 98 -10.89 -11.29 -0.78
CA THR A 98 -11.35 -11.99 0.42
C THR A 98 -12.04 -13.30 0.09
N ALA A 99 -12.80 -13.35 -1.01
CA ALA A 99 -13.43 -14.60 -1.46
C ALA A 99 -12.38 -15.65 -1.84
N ALA A 100 -11.34 -15.22 -2.55
CA ALA A 100 -10.24 -16.12 -2.92
C ALA A 100 -9.45 -16.60 -1.70
N TRP A 101 -9.25 -15.73 -0.72
CA TRP A 101 -8.57 -16.07 0.52
C TRP A 101 -9.32 -17.17 1.28
N LEU A 102 -10.64 -17.00 1.45
CA LEU A 102 -11.49 -17.99 2.12
C LEU A 102 -11.53 -19.30 1.34
N ALA A 103 -11.67 -19.23 0.02
CA ALA A 103 -11.70 -20.43 -0.83
C ALA A 103 -10.40 -21.21 -0.78
N ALA A 104 -9.28 -20.53 -0.57
CA ALA A 104 -7.96 -21.15 -0.43
C ALA A 104 -7.76 -21.78 0.96
N GLY A 105 -8.66 -21.53 1.91
CA GLY A 105 -8.59 -22.12 3.25
C GLY A 105 -7.46 -21.57 4.11
N LEU A 106 -7.01 -20.34 3.85
CA LEU A 106 -5.87 -19.76 4.56
C LEU A 106 -6.22 -19.29 5.97
N SER A 107 -7.48 -18.91 6.19
CA SER A 107 -8.01 -18.62 7.53
C SER A 107 -9.53 -18.69 7.49
N ASP A 108 -10.16 -18.72 8.67
CA ASP A 108 -11.63 -18.82 8.79
C ASP A 108 -12.30 -17.46 8.61
N THR A 109 -11.56 -16.37 8.79
CA THR A 109 -12.08 -15.00 8.68
C THR A 109 -11.19 -14.16 7.78
N VAL A 110 -11.71 -13.01 7.36
CA VAL A 110 -10.98 -12.09 6.48
C VAL A 110 -10.66 -10.77 7.18
N SER A 111 -10.46 -10.80 8.49
CA SER A 111 -9.95 -9.62 9.22
C SER A 111 -8.49 -9.36 8.86
N ALA A 112 -8.02 -8.12 9.06
CA ALA A 112 -6.63 -7.79 8.81
C ALA A 112 -5.68 -8.66 9.63
N VAL A 113 -6.04 -8.94 10.89
CA VAL A 113 -5.22 -9.78 11.77
C VAL A 113 -5.13 -11.21 11.24
N ALA A 114 -6.25 -11.77 10.76
CA ALA A 114 -6.26 -13.14 10.25
C ALA A 114 -5.47 -13.29 8.94
N MET A 115 -5.47 -12.26 8.10
CA MET A 115 -4.79 -12.28 6.81
C MET A 115 -3.32 -11.89 6.90
N ASP A 116 -2.90 -11.27 7.97
CA ASP A 116 -1.51 -10.94 8.23
C ASP A 116 -0.86 -12.06 9.07
#